data_6bad60555e9557ad4208c6be4bdaf100
#
_entry.id   6bad60555e9557ad4208c6be4bdaf100
#
_cell.length_a   1.000
_cell.length_b   1.000
_cell.length_c   1.000
_cell.angle_alpha   90.00
_cell.angle_beta   90.00
_cell.angle_gamma   90.00
#
_symmetry.space_group_name_H-M   'P 1'
#
loop_
_entity.id
_entity.type
_entity.pdbx_description
1 polymer ?
#
loop_
_entity_poly.entity_id
_entity_poly.type
_entity_poly.pdbx_seq_one_letter_code
_entity_poly.pdbx_strand_id
1 'polypeptide(L)'
;MPVRRLVAFAILVAALFAGGCATSGDTAQATTRIPEAGSTAQLRPGDSLTVALQGVPDPSTNNVQIDEQGLISLPFIGAVKAAGSTLADLSQRIRETYLSRRFYTAVDVSVVVTERFVYVGGEVQRPGRISWTPDLTVAKAIQAAGGFTLYAKENAVSLVRDQAAYSVDVKAARKDPSRDPRLVPGDSLQVSRSPF
;
A
#
# COMPACT_ATOMS: atom_id res chain seq x y z
N MET A 1 66.11 -6.52 40.77
CA MET A 1 65.19 -5.41 40.42
C MET A 1 64.08 -5.82 39.45
N PRO A 2 63.32 -6.85 39.68
CA PRO A 2 62.21 -7.21 38.77
C PRO A 2 60.81 -6.82 39.26
N VAL A 3 60.67 -6.43 40.51
CA VAL A 3 59.33 -6.19 41.14
C VAL A 3 58.66 -4.88 40.63
N ARG A 4 59.45 -3.84 40.26
CA ARG A 4 58.91 -2.55 39.76
C ARG A 4 58.27 -2.61 38.38
N ARG A 5 58.62 -3.61 37.54
CA ARG A 5 58.04 -3.78 36.20
C ARG A 5 56.71 -4.53 36.19
N LEU A 6 56.49 -5.41 37.21
CA LEU A 6 55.25 -6.18 37.36
C LEU A 6 54.08 -5.31 37.87
N VAL A 7 54.38 -4.34 38.74
CA VAL A 7 53.34 -3.40 39.26
C VAL A 7 52.86 -2.43 38.18
N ALA A 8 53.76 -1.98 37.27
CA ALA A 8 53.39 -1.10 36.15
C ALA A 8 52.51 -1.80 35.13
N PHE A 9 52.65 -3.14 34.95
CA PHE A 9 51.84 -3.90 34.02
C PHE A 9 50.44 -4.21 34.57
N ALA A 10 50.34 -4.39 35.89
CA ALA A 10 49.04 -4.64 36.57
C ALA A 10 48.13 -3.41 36.58
N ILE A 11 48.70 -2.19 36.62
CA ILE A 11 47.95 -0.93 36.59
C ILE A 11 47.46 -0.63 35.18
N LEU A 12 48.19 -1.04 34.13
CA LEU A 12 47.78 -0.80 32.74
C LEU A 12 46.63 -1.72 32.32
N VAL A 13 46.49 -2.93 32.88
CA VAL A 13 45.40 -3.87 32.57
C VAL A 13 44.11 -3.51 33.30
N ALA A 14 44.19 -2.84 34.49
CA ALA A 14 43.00 -2.43 35.23
C ALA A 14 42.27 -1.18 34.61
N ALA A 15 42.94 -0.42 33.78
CA ALA A 15 42.36 0.78 33.13
C ALA A 15 41.55 0.46 31.87
N LEU A 16 41.57 -0.77 31.38
CA LEU A 16 40.85 -1.17 30.13
C LEU A 16 39.43 -1.74 30.35
N PHE A 17 38.99 -1.87 31.61
CA PHE A 17 37.67 -2.40 31.95
C PHE A 17 36.64 -1.37 32.41
N ALA A 18 36.93 -0.11 32.36
CA ALA A 18 36.01 0.98 32.73
C ALA A 18 35.29 1.59 31.50
N GLY A 19 35.23 0.88 30.36
CA GLY A 19 34.37 1.19 29.25
C GLY A 19 32.92 0.77 29.57
N GLY A 20 32.23 1.55 30.43
CA GLY A 20 30.80 1.38 30.67
C GLY A 20 30.05 1.51 29.37
N CYS A 21 29.37 0.44 28.95
CA CYS A 21 28.31 0.51 27.94
C CYS A 21 27.22 1.44 28.48
N ALA A 22 27.29 2.72 28.12
CA ALA A 22 26.12 3.55 28.05
C ALA A 22 25.28 3.01 26.87
N THR A 23 24.44 2.00 27.12
CA THR A 23 23.29 1.73 26.29
C THR A 23 22.35 2.91 26.45
N SER A 24 22.60 3.96 25.67
CA SER A 24 21.58 4.93 25.33
C SER A 24 20.51 4.12 24.61
N GLY A 25 19.49 3.72 25.37
CA GLY A 25 18.21 3.27 24.82
C GLY A 25 17.59 4.48 24.10
N ASP A 26 18.16 4.81 22.95
CA ASP A 26 17.50 5.61 21.96
C ASP A 26 16.40 4.72 21.37
N THR A 27 15.26 4.69 22.10
CA THR A 27 13.99 4.38 21.46
C THR A 27 13.75 5.50 20.48
N ALA A 28 14.53 5.52 19.38
CA ALA A 28 14.13 6.16 18.17
C ALA A 28 12.73 5.63 17.89
N GLN A 29 11.71 6.38 18.29
CA GLN A 29 10.43 6.32 17.66
C GLN A 29 10.74 6.63 16.20
N ALA A 30 11.01 5.56 15.45
CA ALA A 30 11.03 5.62 14.01
C ALA A 30 9.66 6.19 13.65
N THR A 31 9.63 7.47 13.38
CA THR A 31 8.50 8.11 12.70
C THR A 31 8.52 7.45 11.34
N THR A 32 7.92 6.28 11.26
CA THR A 32 7.85 5.47 10.04
C THR A 32 7.03 6.31 9.09
N ARG A 33 7.76 7.08 8.26
CA ARG A 33 7.15 7.93 7.25
C ARG A 33 6.31 7.03 6.37
N ILE A 34 5.01 7.28 6.34
CA ILE A 34 4.09 6.55 5.48
C ILE A 34 4.62 6.74 4.05
N PRO A 35 4.94 5.65 3.32
CA PRO A 35 5.39 5.77 1.94
C PRO A 35 4.36 6.56 1.15
N GLU A 36 4.82 7.53 0.37
CA GLU A 36 3.93 8.24 -0.54
C GLU A 36 3.24 7.21 -1.44
N ALA A 37 1.97 7.46 -1.72
CA ALA A 37 1.21 6.63 -2.63
C ALA A 37 2.01 6.49 -3.93
N GLY A 38 2.65 5.34 -4.13
CA GLY A 38 3.31 5.02 -5.40
C GLY A 38 2.32 5.25 -6.54
N SER A 39 2.80 5.35 -7.77
CA SER A 39 1.95 5.68 -8.92
C SER A 39 0.63 4.90 -8.86
N THR A 40 -0.46 5.60 -8.51
CA THR A 40 -1.82 5.05 -8.48
C THR A 40 -2.31 4.66 -9.88
N ALA A 41 -1.54 5.03 -10.90
CA ALA A 41 -1.78 4.67 -12.29
C ALA A 41 -1.37 3.21 -12.61
N GLN A 42 -0.54 2.57 -11.79
CA GLN A 42 -0.12 1.19 -12.00
C GLN A 42 -1.16 0.19 -11.49
N LEU A 43 -1.34 -0.86 -12.28
CA LEU A 43 -2.21 -1.98 -11.97
C LEU A 43 -1.55 -2.92 -10.95
N ARG A 44 -2.36 -3.46 -10.03
CA ARG A 44 -1.91 -4.36 -8.96
C ARG A 44 -2.66 -5.69 -9.01
N PRO A 45 -2.08 -6.78 -8.48
CA PRO A 45 -2.83 -8.00 -8.22
C PRO A 45 -4.10 -7.69 -7.41
N GLY A 46 -5.23 -8.31 -7.80
CA GLY A 46 -6.54 -8.06 -7.20
C GLY A 46 -7.36 -6.96 -7.87
N ASP A 47 -6.78 -6.11 -8.73
CA ASP A 47 -7.55 -5.13 -9.49
C ASP A 47 -8.51 -5.85 -10.45
N SER A 48 -9.78 -5.40 -10.49
CA SER A 48 -10.78 -5.86 -11.45
C SER A 48 -10.82 -4.94 -12.65
N LEU A 49 -10.72 -5.52 -13.84
CA LEU A 49 -10.65 -4.80 -15.10
C LEU A 49 -11.80 -5.20 -16.03
N THR A 50 -12.29 -4.24 -16.77
CA THR A 50 -13.15 -4.49 -17.93
C THR A 50 -12.32 -4.24 -19.18
N VAL A 51 -12.14 -5.28 -19.99
CA VAL A 51 -11.44 -5.24 -21.29
C VAL A 51 -12.46 -5.34 -22.40
N ALA A 52 -12.63 -4.27 -23.16
CA ALA A 52 -13.51 -4.24 -24.34
C ALA A 52 -12.69 -4.33 -25.62
N LEU A 53 -13.08 -5.27 -26.49
CA LEU A 53 -12.54 -5.43 -27.85
C LEU A 53 -13.55 -4.89 -28.83
N GLN A 54 -13.14 -3.91 -29.66
CA GLN A 54 -13.97 -3.22 -30.63
C GLN A 54 -13.30 -3.24 -32.01
N GLY A 55 -14.05 -2.90 -33.07
CA GLY A 55 -13.53 -2.91 -34.44
C GLY A 55 -13.23 -4.31 -34.98
N VAL A 56 -13.75 -5.35 -34.33
CA VAL A 56 -13.63 -6.75 -34.72
C VAL A 56 -15.00 -7.31 -35.16
N PRO A 57 -15.04 -8.42 -35.94
CA PRO A 57 -16.30 -9.00 -36.37
C PRO A 57 -17.24 -9.41 -35.22
N ASP A 58 -16.68 -9.79 -34.07
CA ASP A 58 -17.42 -10.15 -32.85
C ASP A 58 -16.93 -9.32 -31.67
N PRO A 59 -17.45 -8.10 -31.47
CA PRO A 59 -17.08 -7.24 -30.36
C PRO A 59 -17.40 -7.88 -29.02
N SER A 60 -16.49 -7.84 -28.08
CA SER A 60 -16.66 -8.49 -26.77
C SER A 60 -16.19 -7.61 -25.62
N THR A 61 -16.81 -7.83 -24.46
CA THR A 61 -16.42 -7.19 -23.20
C THR A 61 -16.12 -8.28 -22.18
N ASN A 62 -14.91 -8.29 -21.67
CA ASN A 62 -14.42 -9.30 -20.74
C ASN A 62 -14.13 -8.66 -19.39
N ASN A 63 -14.80 -9.13 -18.33
CA ASN A 63 -14.49 -8.76 -16.96
C ASN A 63 -13.45 -9.75 -16.43
N VAL A 64 -12.28 -9.23 -16.06
CA VAL A 64 -11.15 -10.05 -15.61
C VAL A 64 -10.55 -9.44 -14.34
N GLN A 65 -9.95 -10.29 -13.52
CA GLN A 65 -9.22 -9.87 -12.32
C GLN A 65 -7.75 -10.22 -12.50
N ILE A 66 -6.87 -9.33 -12.04
CA ILE A 66 -5.43 -9.59 -12.02
C ILE A 66 -5.15 -10.60 -10.91
N ASP A 67 -4.56 -11.73 -11.27
CA ASP A 67 -4.20 -12.79 -10.33
C ASP A 67 -2.98 -12.44 -9.47
N GLU A 68 -2.62 -13.33 -8.53
CA GLU A 68 -1.47 -13.14 -7.65
C GLU A 68 -0.13 -13.08 -8.40
N GLN A 69 -0.05 -13.70 -9.58
CA GLN A 69 1.11 -13.66 -10.48
C GLN A 69 1.16 -12.36 -11.31
N GLY A 70 0.09 -11.55 -11.21
CA GLY A 70 -0.05 -10.29 -11.93
C GLY A 70 -0.48 -10.46 -13.38
N LEU A 71 -1.17 -11.55 -13.70
CA LEU A 71 -1.67 -11.87 -15.04
C LEU A 71 -3.18 -11.69 -15.11
N ILE A 72 -3.68 -11.42 -16.31
CA ILE A 72 -5.09 -11.54 -16.68
C ILE A 72 -5.25 -12.61 -17.76
N SER A 73 -6.38 -13.29 -17.80
CA SER A 73 -6.69 -14.29 -18.82
C SER A 73 -7.74 -13.74 -19.79
N LEU A 74 -7.41 -13.73 -21.08
CA LEU A 74 -8.29 -13.25 -22.14
C LEU A 74 -8.53 -14.34 -23.18
N PRO A 75 -9.71 -14.37 -23.82
CA PRO A 75 -10.02 -15.29 -24.87
C PRO A 75 -8.98 -15.26 -26.00
N PHE A 76 -8.68 -16.41 -26.59
CA PHE A 76 -7.74 -16.63 -27.68
C PHE A 76 -6.27 -16.38 -27.38
N ILE A 77 -5.94 -15.33 -26.62
CA ILE A 77 -4.54 -14.95 -26.31
C ILE A 77 -4.01 -15.49 -24.98
N GLY A 78 -4.93 -16.00 -24.12
CA GLY A 78 -4.55 -16.56 -22.82
C GLY A 78 -4.04 -15.53 -21.83
N ALA A 79 -3.01 -15.90 -21.06
CA ALA A 79 -2.45 -15.06 -19.98
C ALA A 79 -1.63 -13.89 -20.52
N VAL A 80 -1.91 -12.69 -20.00
CA VAL A 80 -1.22 -11.42 -20.33
C VAL A 80 -0.77 -10.73 -19.06
N LYS A 81 0.48 -10.25 -19.00
CA LYS A 81 1.01 -9.51 -17.85
C LYS A 81 0.33 -8.15 -17.73
N ALA A 82 -0.33 -7.92 -16.58
CA ALA A 82 -1.08 -6.70 -16.29
C ALA A 82 -0.48 -5.92 -15.11
N ALA A 83 -0.08 -6.60 -14.03
CA ALA A 83 0.46 -5.92 -12.86
C ALA A 83 1.76 -5.14 -13.17
N GLY A 84 1.86 -3.94 -12.57
CA GLY A 84 2.97 -3.02 -12.78
C GLY A 84 2.87 -2.17 -14.06
N SER A 85 1.89 -2.45 -14.94
CA SER A 85 1.62 -1.66 -16.14
C SER A 85 0.60 -0.56 -15.86
N THR A 86 0.57 0.48 -16.70
CA THR A 86 -0.56 1.40 -16.77
C THR A 86 -1.70 0.80 -17.60
N LEU A 87 -2.90 1.39 -17.52
CA LEU A 87 -4.02 0.98 -18.37
C LEU A 87 -3.71 1.12 -19.86
N ALA A 88 -2.99 2.19 -20.24
CA ALA A 88 -2.58 2.44 -21.61
C ALA A 88 -1.59 1.38 -22.11
N ASP A 89 -0.56 1.05 -21.33
CA ASP A 89 0.44 0.04 -21.68
C ASP A 89 -0.21 -1.35 -21.80
N LEU A 90 -1.14 -1.67 -20.90
CA LEU A 90 -1.87 -2.94 -20.95
C LEU A 90 -2.75 -3.02 -22.19
N SER A 91 -3.49 -1.96 -22.51
CA SER A 91 -4.33 -1.88 -23.69
C SER A 91 -3.51 -2.10 -24.98
N GLN A 92 -2.37 -1.43 -25.10
CA GLN A 92 -1.47 -1.62 -26.24
C GLN A 92 -0.91 -3.03 -26.30
N ARG A 93 -0.45 -3.60 -25.20
CA ARG A 93 0.06 -4.98 -25.12
C ARG A 93 -0.97 -6.02 -25.56
N ILE A 94 -2.20 -5.87 -25.10
CA ILE A 94 -3.31 -6.74 -25.52
C ILE A 94 -3.55 -6.64 -27.02
N ARG A 95 -3.63 -5.41 -27.56
CA ARG A 95 -3.78 -5.16 -28.99
C ARG A 95 -2.67 -5.82 -29.81
N GLU A 96 -1.41 -5.59 -29.45
CA GLU A 96 -0.26 -6.18 -30.13
C GLU A 96 -0.29 -7.71 -30.08
N THR A 97 -0.73 -8.30 -28.97
CA THR A 97 -0.83 -9.75 -28.82
C THR A 97 -1.88 -10.34 -29.76
N TYR A 98 -3.06 -9.72 -29.91
CA TYR A 98 -4.06 -10.17 -30.86
C TYR A 98 -3.59 -10.05 -32.30
N LEU A 99 -2.93 -8.97 -32.68
CA LEU A 99 -2.42 -8.73 -34.04
C LEU A 99 -1.26 -9.67 -34.38
N SER A 100 -0.28 -9.83 -33.48
CA SER A 100 0.90 -10.69 -33.73
C SER A 100 0.54 -12.16 -33.85
N ARG A 101 -0.47 -12.61 -33.10
CA ARG A 101 -1.00 -13.98 -33.20
C ARG A 101 -2.01 -14.16 -34.36
N ARG A 102 -2.27 -13.12 -35.13
CA ARG A 102 -3.16 -13.11 -36.30
C ARG A 102 -4.61 -13.51 -36.02
N PHE A 103 -5.09 -13.28 -34.77
CA PHE A 103 -6.51 -13.48 -34.46
C PHE A 103 -7.37 -12.41 -35.10
N TYR A 104 -6.85 -11.17 -35.18
CA TYR A 104 -7.50 -10.06 -35.86
C TYR A 104 -6.50 -9.35 -36.75
N THR A 105 -6.99 -8.69 -37.82
CA THR A 105 -6.20 -7.80 -38.69
C THR A 105 -6.18 -6.36 -38.15
N ALA A 106 -7.24 -5.98 -37.42
CA ALA A 106 -7.35 -4.73 -36.69
C ALA A 106 -8.19 -4.98 -35.45
N VAL A 107 -7.88 -4.34 -34.33
CA VAL A 107 -8.65 -4.38 -33.08
C VAL A 107 -8.39 -3.14 -32.27
N ASP A 108 -9.44 -2.55 -31.72
CA ASP A 108 -9.38 -1.50 -30.73
C ASP A 108 -9.62 -2.09 -29.35
N VAL A 109 -8.70 -1.83 -28.42
CA VAL A 109 -8.73 -2.38 -27.08
C VAL A 109 -8.89 -1.24 -26.08
N SER A 110 -9.97 -1.27 -25.31
CA SER A 110 -10.20 -0.38 -24.18
C SER A 110 -10.09 -1.15 -22.87
N VAL A 111 -9.29 -0.67 -21.94
CA VAL A 111 -9.13 -1.27 -20.62
C VAL A 111 -9.51 -0.24 -19.57
N VAL A 112 -10.43 -0.61 -18.67
CA VAL A 112 -10.93 0.23 -17.59
C VAL A 112 -10.83 -0.53 -16.28
N VAL A 113 -10.40 0.12 -15.20
CA VAL A 113 -10.53 -0.45 -13.85
C VAL A 113 -11.97 -0.30 -13.39
N THR A 114 -12.60 -1.42 -13.03
CA THR A 114 -14.02 -1.40 -12.66
C THR A 114 -14.22 -0.75 -11.29
N GLU A 115 -13.51 -1.22 -10.29
CA GLU A 115 -13.58 -0.67 -8.93
C GLU A 115 -12.29 -0.97 -8.15
N ARG A 116 -11.91 -0.03 -7.31
CA ARG A 116 -10.84 -0.19 -6.31
C ARG A 116 -11.39 0.17 -4.95
N PHE A 117 -10.92 -0.52 -3.92
CA PHE A 117 -11.41 -0.34 -2.56
C PHE A 117 -10.28 -0.12 -1.57
N VAL A 118 -10.65 0.52 -0.45
CA VAL A 118 -9.93 0.47 0.81
C VAL A 118 -10.85 -0.15 1.85
N TYR A 119 -10.29 -0.67 2.93
CA TYR A 119 -11.05 -1.31 4.00
C TYR A 119 -11.00 -0.44 5.25
N VAL A 120 -12.14 -0.24 5.89
CA VAL A 120 -12.23 0.52 7.14
C VAL A 120 -12.91 -0.36 8.17
N GLY A 121 -12.22 -0.60 9.29
CA GLY A 121 -12.71 -1.44 10.39
C GLY A 121 -12.52 -0.82 11.77
N GLY A 122 -13.04 -1.50 12.78
CA GLY A 122 -12.99 -1.08 14.18
C GLY A 122 -14.06 -0.06 14.56
N GLU A 123 -13.69 0.91 15.39
CA GLU A 123 -14.61 1.88 16.00
C GLU A 123 -15.03 2.99 15.00
N VAL A 124 -15.70 2.59 13.92
CA VAL A 124 -16.40 3.46 12.96
C VAL A 124 -17.88 3.06 12.89
N GLN A 125 -18.75 3.96 12.43
CA GLN A 125 -20.19 3.72 12.40
C GLN A 125 -20.59 2.58 11.43
N ARG A 126 -19.93 2.49 10.29
CA ARG A 126 -20.19 1.52 9.22
C ARG A 126 -18.89 0.94 8.71
N PRO A 127 -18.33 -0.06 9.42
CA PRO A 127 -17.11 -0.74 8.94
C PRO A 127 -17.40 -1.50 7.63
N GLY A 128 -16.42 -1.53 6.73
CA GLY A 128 -16.56 -2.23 5.45
C GLY A 128 -15.63 -1.71 4.37
N ARG A 129 -15.96 -2.05 3.13
CA ARG A 129 -15.27 -1.58 1.94
C ARG A 129 -15.74 -0.17 1.58
N ILE A 130 -14.79 0.71 1.29
CA ILE A 130 -15.02 2.07 0.79
C ILE A 130 -14.43 2.17 -0.60
N SER A 131 -15.21 2.64 -1.57
CA SER A 131 -14.73 2.87 -2.94
C SER A 131 -13.58 3.87 -2.93
N TRP A 132 -12.48 3.49 -3.56
CA TRP A 132 -11.29 4.32 -3.61
C TRP A 132 -11.40 5.37 -4.73
N THR A 133 -10.96 6.58 -4.42
CA THR A 133 -10.78 7.67 -5.38
C THR A 133 -9.38 8.27 -5.25
N PRO A 134 -8.81 8.90 -6.30
CA PRO A 134 -7.44 9.44 -6.26
C PRO A 134 -7.18 10.48 -5.16
N ASP A 135 -8.25 11.12 -4.67
CA ASP A 135 -8.19 12.14 -3.62
C ASP A 135 -8.61 11.60 -2.24
N LEU A 136 -8.80 10.28 -2.11
CA LEU A 136 -9.21 9.65 -0.85
C LEU A 136 -8.07 9.68 0.16
N THR A 137 -8.36 10.22 1.35
CA THR A 137 -7.45 10.29 2.50
C THR A 137 -7.98 9.46 3.65
N VAL A 138 -7.16 9.27 4.70
CA VAL A 138 -7.59 8.52 5.90
C VAL A 138 -8.80 9.15 6.56
N ALA A 139 -8.81 10.47 6.75
CA ALA A 139 -9.95 11.16 7.37
C ALA A 139 -11.21 11.08 6.49
N LYS A 140 -11.09 11.22 5.17
CA LYS A 140 -12.22 11.08 4.23
C LYS A 140 -12.79 9.66 4.23
N ALA A 141 -11.94 8.62 4.27
CA ALA A 141 -12.39 7.23 4.30
C ALA A 141 -13.16 6.91 5.60
N ILE A 142 -12.68 7.40 6.75
CA ILE A 142 -13.38 7.25 8.00
C ILE A 142 -14.74 8.00 7.96
N GLN A 143 -14.78 9.19 7.37
CA GLN A 143 -16.03 9.93 7.19
C GLN A 143 -17.00 9.21 6.26
N ALA A 144 -16.54 8.61 5.18
CA ALA A 144 -17.35 7.75 4.29
C ALA A 144 -17.91 6.53 5.02
N ALA A 145 -17.16 5.98 6.00
CA ALA A 145 -17.60 4.94 6.92
C ALA A 145 -18.57 5.44 8.00
N GLY A 146 -19.08 6.67 7.89
CA GLY A 146 -20.03 7.27 8.83
C GLY A 146 -19.39 7.97 10.03
N GLY A 147 -18.06 8.11 10.05
CA GLY A 147 -17.32 8.71 11.15
C GLY A 147 -16.96 7.73 12.27
N PHE A 148 -16.31 8.24 13.28
CA PHE A 148 -15.92 7.49 14.47
C PHE A 148 -17.13 7.17 15.38
N THR A 149 -17.04 6.09 16.15
CA THR A 149 -17.92 5.85 17.28
C THR A 149 -17.50 6.71 18.49
N LEU A 150 -18.32 6.76 19.53
CA LEU A 150 -17.99 7.45 20.78
C LEU A 150 -16.77 6.84 21.50
N TYR A 151 -16.44 5.60 21.18
CA TYR A 151 -15.34 4.85 21.81
C TYR A 151 -14.07 4.83 20.98
N ALA A 152 -14.03 5.52 19.85
CA ALA A 152 -12.92 5.49 18.93
C ALA A 152 -11.67 6.20 19.47
N LYS A 153 -10.49 5.62 19.24
CA LYS A 153 -9.21 6.26 19.49
C LYS A 153 -8.76 7.01 18.21
N GLU A 154 -9.18 8.28 18.09
CA GLU A 154 -8.97 9.10 16.90
C GLU A 154 -7.51 9.50 16.63
N ASN A 155 -6.66 9.50 17.65
CA ASN A 155 -5.26 9.93 17.57
C ASN A 155 -4.28 8.80 17.24
N ALA A 156 -4.76 7.58 17.04
CA ALA A 156 -3.92 6.42 16.72
C ALA A 156 -4.70 5.42 15.85
N VAL A 157 -5.07 5.85 14.66
CA VAL A 157 -5.66 4.97 13.63
C VAL A 157 -4.54 4.19 12.97
N SER A 158 -4.66 2.87 12.91
CA SER A 158 -3.70 2.01 12.22
C SER A 158 -4.02 1.97 10.73
N LEU A 159 -3.09 2.42 9.89
CA LEU A 159 -3.09 2.24 8.44
C LEU A 159 -2.17 1.08 8.10
N VAL A 160 -2.71 0.03 7.51
CA VAL A 160 -1.93 -1.11 7.00
C VAL A 160 -1.80 -0.98 5.49
N ARG A 161 -0.56 -0.92 5.02
CA ARG A 161 -0.17 -0.85 3.60
C ARG A 161 1.01 -1.76 3.36
N ASP A 162 0.94 -2.59 2.31
CA ASP A 162 2.03 -3.51 1.91
C ASP A 162 2.61 -4.30 3.12
N GLN A 163 1.72 -4.84 3.99
CA GLN A 163 2.03 -5.61 5.22
C GLN A 163 2.71 -4.80 6.35
N ALA A 164 2.89 -3.49 6.18
CA ALA A 164 3.39 -2.60 7.23
C ALA A 164 2.25 -1.80 7.87
N ALA A 165 2.32 -1.60 9.18
CA ALA A 165 1.34 -0.82 9.93
C ALA A 165 1.91 0.54 10.32
N TYR A 166 1.15 1.60 10.05
CA TYR A 166 1.49 2.99 10.32
C TYR A 166 0.43 3.59 11.24
N SER A 167 0.84 4.40 12.20
CA SER A 167 -0.10 5.12 13.08
C SER A 167 -0.39 6.50 12.52
N VAL A 168 -1.67 6.84 12.39
CA VAL A 168 -2.15 8.13 11.88
C VAL A 168 -2.97 8.83 12.95
N ASP A 169 -2.59 10.06 13.29
CA ASP A 169 -3.38 10.93 14.16
C ASP A 169 -4.43 11.70 13.33
N VAL A 170 -5.62 11.12 13.23
CA VAL A 170 -6.71 11.70 12.44
C VAL A 170 -7.27 12.95 13.11
N LYS A 171 -7.21 13.05 14.45
CA LYS A 171 -7.61 14.25 15.16
C LYS A 171 -6.72 15.46 14.80
N ALA A 172 -5.44 15.23 14.64
CA ALA A 172 -4.49 16.25 14.15
C ALA A 172 -4.68 16.52 12.65
N ALA A 173 -4.88 15.48 11.84
CA ALA A 173 -5.10 15.59 10.40
C ALA A 173 -6.36 16.41 10.04
N ARG A 174 -7.41 16.35 10.83
CA ARG A 174 -8.60 17.20 10.67
C ARG A 174 -8.33 18.69 10.89
N LYS A 175 -7.33 19.03 11.72
CA LYS A 175 -6.94 20.43 11.97
C LYS A 175 -5.95 20.92 10.93
N ASP A 176 -5.10 20.03 10.44
CA ASP A 176 -4.07 20.27 9.45
C ASP A 176 -4.13 19.20 8.36
N PRO A 177 -4.79 19.51 7.21
CA PRO A 177 -4.93 18.56 6.10
C PRO A 177 -3.62 18.07 5.49
N SER A 178 -2.51 18.78 5.69
CA SER A 178 -1.19 18.33 5.21
C SER A 178 -0.70 17.05 5.93
N ARG A 179 -1.27 16.76 7.09
CA ARG A 179 -1.00 15.58 7.92
C ARG A 179 -1.95 14.41 7.64
N ASP A 180 -2.87 14.55 6.67
CA ASP A 180 -3.83 13.53 6.30
C ASP A 180 -3.31 12.71 5.10
N PRO A 181 -2.78 11.50 5.31
CA PRO A 181 -2.16 10.74 4.25
C PRO A 181 -3.20 10.25 3.24
N ARG A 182 -2.82 10.27 1.96
CA ARG A 182 -3.62 9.69 0.89
C ARG A 182 -3.60 8.17 0.97
N LEU A 183 -4.74 7.57 0.70
CA LEU A 183 -4.89 6.13 0.63
C LEU A 183 -4.59 5.61 -0.77
N VAL A 184 -4.08 4.39 -0.83
CA VAL A 184 -3.93 3.63 -2.06
C VAL A 184 -4.91 2.46 -2.07
N PRO A 185 -5.29 1.95 -3.24
CA PRO A 185 -6.12 0.75 -3.33
C PRO A 185 -5.52 -0.41 -2.53
N GLY A 186 -6.37 -1.10 -1.77
CA GLY A 186 -5.94 -2.21 -0.91
C GLY A 186 -5.50 -1.81 0.50
N ASP A 187 -5.37 -0.52 0.81
CA ASP A 187 -5.11 -0.07 2.19
C ASP A 187 -6.22 -0.53 3.14
N SER A 188 -5.83 -0.85 4.37
CA SER A 188 -6.75 -1.19 5.45
C SER A 188 -6.57 -0.22 6.62
N LEU A 189 -7.66 0.37 7.07
CA LEU A 189 -7.72 1.23 8.25
C LEU A 189 -8.36 0.47 9.40
N GLN A 190 -7.69 0.44 10.54
CA GLN A 190 -8.21 -0.14 11.76
C GLN A 190 -8.27 0.92 12.86
N VAL A 191 -9.48 1.22 13.30
CA VAL A 191 -9.72 2.16 14.40
C VAL A 191 -9.85 1.39 15.69
N SER A 192 -8.88 1.58 16.58
CA SER A 192 -8.90 0.93 17.89
C SER A 192 -9.90 1.62 18.84
N ARG A 193 -10.37 0.87 19.81
CA ARG A 193 -11.19 1.41 20.90
C ARG A 193 -10.30 2.20 21.86
N SER A 194 -10.79 3.34 22.32
CA SER A 194 -10.20 4.06 23.45
C SER A 194 -10.43 3.27 24.74
N PRO A 195 -9.46 3.17 25.64
CA PRO A 195 -9.64 2.48 26.91
C PRO A 195 -10.62 3.22 27.86
N PHE A 196 -11.03 4.47 27.52
CA PHE A 196 -11.91 5.29 28.35
C PHE A 196 -12.94 6.04 27.49
#